data_67877c4c9a8ff44c0affb59dd3efa032
#
_entry.id   67877c4c9a8ff44c0affb59dd3efa032
#
_cell.length_a   1.000
_cell.length_b   1.000
_cell.length_c   1.000
_cell.angle_alpha   90.00
_cell.angle_beta   90.00
_cell.angle_gamma   90.00
#
_symmetry.space_group_name_H-M   'P 1'
#
loop_
_entity.id
_entity.type
_entity.pdbx_description
1 polymer ?
#
loop_
_entity_poly.entity_id
_entity_poly.type
_entity_poly.pdbx_seq_one_letter_code
_entity_poly.pdbx_strand_id
1 'polypeptide(L)'
;MSTIVSPMLRSLGVVALLALVSACTPSEDPHQWVAREKAKKGAPLQPLPVVKTFETFVYKDQDLRDPFGPSAEEREQAENTGPHPDQNRPREPLESFPLDSLKMSGTLGLAKAMEGLLRDPDGVVHRVHVGNYIGQNYGRITAIAEDRIDLVELVPNGSGGWMERTSAISLGDSKK
;
A
#
# COMPACT_ATOMS: atom_id res chain seq x y z
N MET A 1 -37.45 62.85 60.89
CA MET A 1 -37.30 61.64 61.76
C MET A 1 -35.88 61.23 61.73
N SER A 2 -35.09 61.69 62.75
CA SER A 2 -33.69 61.32 62.92
C SER A 2 -33.61 60.02 63.73
N THR A 3 -33.27 58.93 63.10
CA THR A 3 -32.99 57.66 63.74
C THR A 3 -31.67 57.75 64.50
N ILE A 4 -31.72 57.90 65.79
CA ILE A 4 -30.56 57.81 66.68
C ILE A 4 -30.16 56.34 66.74
N VAL A 5 -29.24 55.97 65.84
CA VAL A 5 -28.61 54.65 65.85
C VAL A 5 -27.72 54.60 67.11
N SER A 6 -28.07 53.76 68.10
CA SER A 6 -27.41 53.69 69.40
C SER A 6 -25.92 53.45 69.21
N PRO A 7 -25.06 54.07 70.02
CA PRO A 7 -23.58 53.92 69.90
C PRO A 7 -23.11 52.42 69.99
N MET A 8 -23.92 51.60 70.66
CA MET A 8 -23.68 50.14 70.69
C MET A 8 -23.75 49.43 69.33
N LEU A 9 -24.65 49.87 68.49
CA LEU A 9 -24.78 49.25 67.14
C LEU A 9 -23.66 49.70 66.20
N ARG A 10 -23.10 50.89 66.40
CA ARG A 10 -21.93 51.38 65.67
C ARG A 10 -20.64 50.68 66.11
N SER A 11 -20.45 50.40 67.39
CA SER A 11 -19.27 49.63 67.88
C SER A 11 -19.34 48.19 67.44
N LEU A 12 -20.51 47.57 67.39
CA LEU A 12 -20.67 46.21 66.88
C LEU A 12 -20.33 46.10 65.40
N GLY A 13 -20.71 47.11 64.60
CA GLY A 13 -20.38 47.17 63.20
C GLY A 13 -18.88 47.33 62.93
N VAL A 14 -18.17 48.13 63.72
CA VAL A 14 -16.73 48.32 63.59
C VAL A 14 -15.94 47.05 64.01
N VAL A 15 -16.37 46.35 65.05
CA VAL A 15 -15.77 45.08 65.44
C VAL A 15 -15.98 44.00 64.41
N ALA A 16 -17.18 43.92 63.82
CA ALA A 16 -17.46 42.99 62.71
C ALA A 16 -16.62 43.30 61.47
N LEU A 17 -16.42 44.55 61.14
CA LEU A 17 -15.59 44.99 60.00
C LEU A 17 -14.11 44.63 60.22
N LEU A 18 -13.58 44.82 61.43
CA LEU A 18 -12.22 44.47 61.81
C LEU A 18 -11.98 42.96 61.81
N ALA A 19 -12.98 42.17 62.20
CA ALA A 19 -12.91 40.72 62.11
C ALA A 19 -12.86 40.17 60.68
N LEU A 20 -13.51 40.86 59.72
CA LEU A 20 -13.48 40.50 58.29
C LEU A 20 -12.11 40.79 57.64
N VAL A 21 -11.38 41.81 58.11
CA VAL A 21 -10.07 42.17 57.54
C VAL A 21 -8.96 41.19 58.03
N SER A 22 -9.10 40.58 59.22
CA SER A 22 -8.13 39.60 59.74
C SER A 22 -8.31 38.20 59.16
N ALA A 23 -9.34 37.95 58.34
CA ALA A 23 -9.54 36.66 57.68
C ALA A 23 -8.64 36.42 56.46
N CYS A 24 -7.87 37.41 56.00
CA CYS A 24 -6.83 37.19 55.01
C CYS A 24 -5.64 36.49 55.69
N THR A 25 -5.66 35.16 55.72
CA THR A 25 -4.47 34.37 56.01
C THR A 25 -3.43 34.69 54.96
N PRO A 26 -2.18 35.00 55.35
CA PRO A 26 -1.10 35.18 54.37
C PRO A 26 -1.02 33.90 53.52
N SER A 27 -1.29 34.01 52.24
CA SER A 27 -1.05 32.92 51.31
C SER A 27 0.43 32.59 51.41
N GLU A 28 0.73 31.33 51.61
CA GLU A 28 2.10 30.84 51.59
C GLU A 28 2.87 31.42 50.41
N ASP A 29 4.08 31.95 50.63
CA ASP A 29 4.90 32.52 49.59
C ASP A 29 5.14 31.45 48.50
N PRO A 30 4.77 31.72 47.25
CA PRO A 30 4.93 30.79 46.15
C PRO A 30 6.40 30.32 46.02
N HIS A 31 7.35 31.17 46.35
CA HIS A 31 8.78 30.80 46.32
C HIS A 31 9.13 29.76 47.34
N GLN A 32 8.56 29.86 48.55
CA GLN A 32 8.79 28.85 49.61
C GLN A 32 8.09 27.54 49.27
N TRP A 33 6.89 27.59 48.69
CA TRP A 33 6.19 26.40 48.20
C TRP A 33 7.01 25.68 47.13
N VAL A 34 7.50 26.41 46.11
CA VAL A 34 8.35 25.85 45.04
C VAL A 34 9.65 25.27 45.62
N ALA A 35 10.29 25.96 46.54
CA ALA A 35 11.50 25.47 47.16
C ALA A 35 11.27 24.16 47.94
N ARG A 36 10.16 24.07 48.64
CA ARG A 36 9.76 22.87 49.40
C ARG A 36 9.42 21.72 48.45
N GLU A 37 8.73 22.01 47.36
CA GLU A 37 8.37 20.99 46.36
C GLU A 37 9.62 20.44 45.67
N LYS A 38 10.56 21.32 45.33
CA LYS A 38 11.87 20.92 44.75
C LYS A 38 12.75 20.14 45.75
N ALA A 39 12.61 20.40 47.03
CA ALA A 39 13.36 19.69 48.06
C ALA A 39 12.80 18.28 48.33
N LYS A 40 11.59 18.00 47.93
CA LYS A 40 11.04 16.64 48.01
C LYS A 40 11.84 15.72 47.06
N LYS A 41 12.64 14.86 47.65
CA LYS A 41 13.29 13.79 46.86
C LYS A 41 12.19 12.89 46.31
N GLY A 42 12.17 12.77 44.97
CA GLY A 42 11.30 11.80 44.32
C GLY A 42 11.51 10.39 44.85
N ALA A 43 10.52 9.56 44.76
CA ALA A 43 10.67 8.15 45.08
C ALA A 43 11.85 7.57 44.30
N PRO A 44 12.67 6.70 44.89
CA PRO A 44 13.75 6.05 44.15
C PRO A 44 13.20 5.36 42.92
N LEU A 45 13.81 5.63 41.76
CA LEU A 45 13.42 5.00 40.53
C LEU A 45 13.58 3.48 40.65
N GLN A 46 12.58 2.74 40.27
CA GLN A 46 12.68 1.29 40.17
C GLN A 46 13.82 0.93 39.23
N PRO A 47 14.66 -0.06 39.58
CA PRO A 47 15.70 -0.52 38.67
C PRO A 47 15.05 -0.97 37.35
N LEU A 48 15.68 -0.59 36.25
CA LEU A 48 15.23 -1.00 34.91
C LEU A 48 15.14 -2.52 34.85
N PRO A 49 14.10 -3.07 34.21
CA PRO A 49 14.02 -4.51 34.04
C PRO A 49 15.25 -5.00 33.25
N VAL A 50 15.84 -6.07 33.74
CA VAL A 50 16.97 -6.71 33.06
C VAL A 50 16.48 -7.23 31.73
N VAL A 51 16.96 -6.62 30.64
CA VAL A 51 16.70 -7.11 29.28
C VAL A 51 17.44 -8.42 29.12
N LYS A 52 16.70 -9.53 29.02
CA LYS A 52 17.29 -10.82 28.67
C LYS A 52 17.76 -10.72 27.23
N THR A 53 19.06 -10.83 27.00
CA THR A 53 19.61 -11.01 25.66
C THR A 53 19.21 -12.40 25.18
N PHE A 54 18.43 -12.45 24.13
CA PHE A 54 18.14 -13.71 23.44
C PHE A 54 19.34 -14.06 22.57
N GLU A 55 19.73 -15.32 22.58
CA GLU A 55 20.72 -15.81 21.62
C GLU A 55 20.14 -15.65 20.22
N THR A 56 20.90 -15.05 19.33
CA THR A 56 20.50 -14.89 17.95
C THR A 56 20.44 -16.27 17.30
N PHE A 57 19.26 -16.69 16.88
CA PHE A 57 19.09 -17.93 16.14
C PHE A 57 19.78 -17.79 14.78
N VAL A 58 20.76 -18.63 14.51
CA VAL A 58 21.39 -18.71 13.21
C VAL A 58 20.70 -19.82 12.42
N TYR A 59 19.97 -19.42 11.38
CA TYR A 59 19.37 -20.37 10.45
C TYR A 59 20.47 -21.06 9.63
N LYS A 60 20.58 -22.38 9.78
CA LYS A 60 21.62 -23.19 9.12
C LYS A 60 21.14 -23.91 7.86
N ASP A 61 19.84 -23.91 7.65
CA ASP A 61 19.19 -24.69 6.60
C ASP A 61 18.89 -23.84 5.35
N GLN A 62 19.54 -22.67 5.23
CA GLN A 62 19.38 -21.76 4.09
C GLN A 62 19.80 -22.37 2.76
N ASP A 63 20.69 -23.38 2.80
CA ASP A 63 21.17 -24.08 1.61
C ASP A 63 20.33 -25.33 1.29
N LEU A 64 19.35 -25.66 2.14
CA LEU A 64 18.41 -26.74 1.86
C LEU A 64 17.35 -26.26 0.84
N ARG A 65 16.75 -27.25 0.18
CA ARG A 65 15.68 -27.01 -0.78
C ARG A 65 14.53 -26.22 -0.14
N ASP A 66 14.02 -25.23 -0.89
CA ASP A 66 12.80 -24.50 -0.54
C ASP A 66 11.60 -25.49 -0.42
N PRO A 67 10.99 -25.62 0.76
CA PRO A 67 9.86 -26.54 0.97
C PRO A 67 8.61 -26.17 0.17
N PHE A 68 8.52 -24.93 -0.33
CA PHE A 68 7.41 -24.45 -1.16
C PHE A 68 7.76 -24.40 -2.65
N GLY A 69 9.00 -24.70 -3.01
CA GLY A 69 9.44 -24.79 -4.39
C GLY A 69 9.10 -26.15 -5.01
N PRO A 70 8.85 -26.21 -6.33
CA PRO A 70 8.58 -27.46 -7.02
C PRO A 70 9.77 -28.42 -6.94
N SER A 71 9.50 -29.73 -6.84
CA SER A 71 10.54 -30.76 -6.86
C SER A 71 11.25 -30.82 -8.22
N ALA A 72 12.44 -31.42 -8.27
CA ALA A 72 13.15 -31.63 -9.54
C ALA A 72 12.29 -32.45 -10.52
N GLU A 73 11.60 -33.47 -10.02
CA GLU A 73 10.70 -34.30 -10.82
C GLU A 73 9.47 -33.52 -11.34
N GLU A 74 8.90 -32.63 -10.51
CA GLU A 74 7.80 -31.77 -10.93
C GLU A 74 8.26 -30.74 -11.98
N ARG A 75 9.50 -30.23 -11.90
CA ARG A 75 10.07 -29.34 -12.91
C ARG A 75 10.29 -30.08 -14.24
N GLU A 76 10.89 -31.24 -14.19
CA GLU A 76 11.11 -32.04 -15.39
C GLU A 76 9.77 -32.46 -16.06
N GLN A 77 8.75 -32.78 -15.27
CA GLN A 77 7.43 -33.07 -15.80
C GLN A 77 6.75 -31.82 -16.38
N ALA A 78 6.89 -30.68 -15.73
CA ALA A 78 6.32 -29.41 -16.21
C ALA A 78 7.03 -28.92 -17.49
N GLU A 79 8.34 -29.14 -17.62
CA GLU A 79 9.11 -28.83 -18.82
C GLU A 79 8.73 -29.75 -19.99
N ASN A 80 8.37 -30.99 -19.71
CA ASN A 80 8.03 -31.99 -20.75
C ASN A 80 6.54 -32.04 -21.10
N THR A 81 5.66 -31.37 -20.34
CA THR A 81 4.21 -31.49 -20.51
C THR A 81 3.57 -30.13 -20.57
N GLY A 82 3.13 -29.68 -21.73
CA GLY A 82 2.36 -28.45 -21.87
C GLY A 82 2.85 -27.53 -23.01
N PRO A 83 2.15 -26.43 -23.21
CA PRO A 83 2.54 -25.44 -24.21
C PRO A 83 3.85 -24.77 -23.82
N HIS A 84 4.78 -24.65 -24.77
CA HIS A 84 6.03 -23.94 -24.59
C HIS A 84 6.14 -22.78 -25.59
N PRO A 85 6.65 -21.62 -25.18
CA PRO A 85 6.93 -20.55 -26.10
C PRO A 85 8.09 -20.94 -27.04
N ASP A 86 7.94 -20.67 -28.32
CA ASP A 86 9.07 -20.80 -29.27
C ASP A 86 10.03 -19.63 -29.08
N GLN A 87 11.15 -19.91 -28.43
CA GLN A 87 12.20 -18.94 -28.15
C GLN A 87 13.14 -18.70 -29.35
N ASN A 88 13.10 -19.55 -30.38
CA ASN A 88 13.98 -19.46 -31.55
C ASN A 88 13.41 -18.56 -32.66
N ARG A 89 12.14 -18.14 -32.58
CA ARG A 89 11.58 -17.22 -33.54
C ARG A 89 12.02 -15.77 -33.31
N PRO A 90 12.15 -14.96 -34.35
CA PRO A 90 12.35 -13.53 -34.18
C PRO A 90 11.14 -12.91 -33.46
N ARG A 91 11.41 -12.02 -32.52
CA ARG A 91 10.33 -11.29 -31.83
C ARG A 91 9.74 -10.20 -32.72
N GLU A 92 8.43 -10.04 -32.62
CA GLU A 92 7.72 -8.97 -33.27
C GLU A 92 7.81 -7.66 -32.46
N PRO A 93 7.70 -6.48 -33.09
CA PRO A 93 7.86 -5.19 -32.38
C PRO A 93 6.93 -5.01 -31.19
N LEU A 94 5.69 -5.49 -31.27
CA LEU A 94 4.70 -5.35 -30.21
C LEU A 94 4.91 -6.29 -29.01
N GLU A 95 5.81 -7.25 -29.11
CA GLU A 95 6.21 -8.08 -27.97
C GLU A 95 7.14 -7.37 -26.98
N SER A 96 7.64 -6.19 -27.35
CA SER A 96 8.45 -5.36 -26.45
C SER A 96 7.60 -4.64 -25.37
N PHE A 97 6.31 -4.50 -25.61
CA PHE A 97 5.39 -3.77 -24.75
C PHE A 97 4.51 -4.73 -23.94
N PRO A 98 4.19 -4.41 -22.68
CA PRO A 98 3.18 -5.16 -21.94
C PRO A 98 1.80 -5.00 -22.58
N LEU A 99 0.98 -6.05 -22.52
CA LEU A 99 -0.32 -6.09 -23.16
C LEU A 99 -1.23 -4.91 -22.74
N ASP A 100 -1.20 -4.55 -21.47
CA ASP A 100 -2.01 -3.47 -20.90
C ASP A 100 -1.65 -2.07 -21.44
N SER A 101 -0.47 -1.92 -22.02
CA SER A 101 -0.03 -0.66 -22.64
C SER A 101 -0.47 -0.51 -24.08
N LEU A 102 -0.88 -1.61 -24.71
CA LEU A 102 -1.37 -1.63 -26.08
C LEU A 102 -2.85 -1.26 -26.13
N LYS A 103 -3.24 -0.41 -27.08
CA LYS A 103 -4.62 0.04 -27.22
C LYS A 103 -5.13 -0.25 -28.62
N MET A 104 -6.29 -0.88 -28.71
CA MET A 104 -6.97 -1.04 -29.98
C MET A 104 -7.48 0.32 -30.46
N SER A 105 -7.13 0.68 -31.70
CA SER A 105 -7.55 1.91 -32.36
C SER A 105 -8.64 1.68 -33.39
N GLY A 106 -8.85 0.45 -33.82
CA GLY A 106 -9.85 0.06 -34.78
C GLY A 106 -9.46 -1.20 -35.56
N THR A 107 -10.17 -1.44 -36.61
CA THR A 107 -9.93 -2.55 -37.54
C THR A 107 -9.90 -2.05 -38.97
N LEU A 108 -9.27 -2.81 -39.84
CA LEU A 108 -9.21 -2.55 -41.27
C LEU A 108 -9.54 -3.84 -42.03
N GLY A 109 -10.32 -3.75 -43.08
CA GLY A 109 -10.68 -4.90 -43.92
C GLY A 109 -12.11 -5.35 -43.72
N LEU A 110 -12.45 -6.47 -44.34
CA LEU A 110 -13.79 -7.04 -44.35
C LEU A 110 -13.76 -8.52 -44.02
N ALA A 111 -14.68 -8.95 -43.15
CA ALA A 111 -14.93 -10.34 -42.80
C ALA A 111 -13.63 -11.13 -42.47
N LYS A 112 -13.28 -12.10 -43.30
CA LYS A 112 -12.14 -13.01 -43.07
C LYS A 112 -10.76 -12.38 -43.25
N ALA A 113 -10.66 -11.18 -43.82
CA ALA A 113 -9.43 -10.42 -44.04
C ALA A 113 -9.37 -9.20 -43.09
N MET A 114 -9.93 -9.32 -41.90
CA MET A 114 -9.90 -8.25 -40.89
C MET A 114 -8.54 -8.18 -40.25
N GLU A 115 -7.98 -7.00 -40.20
CA GLU A 115 -6.72 -6.64 -39.56
C GLU A 115 -7.00 -5.74 -38.36
N GLY A 116 -6.26 -5.91 -37.28
CA GLY A 116 -6.34 -5.04 -36.10
C GLY A 116 -5.36 -3.87 -36.22
N LEU A 117 -5.76 -2.72 -35.70
CA LEU A 117 -4.91 -1.56 -35.52
C LEU A 117 -4.63 -1.38 -34.00
N LEU A 118 -3.39 -1.64 -33.61
CA LEU A 118 -2.93 -1.48 -32.25
C LEU A 118 -2.00 -0.30 -32.13
N ARG A 119 -2.25 0.56 -31.15
CA ARG A 119 -1.39 1.68 -30.82
C ARG A 119 -0.52 1.30 -29.63
N ASP A 120 0.78 1.52 -29.77
CA ASP A 120 1.77 1.36 -28.71
C ASP A 120 1.82 2.60 -27.78
N PRO A 121 2.57 2.55 -26.68
CA PRO A 121 2.76 3.68 -25.76
C PRO A 121 3.42 4.90 -26.41
N ASP A 122 4.22 4.69 -27.46
CA ASP A 122 4.92 5.75 -28.20
C ASP A 122 3.99 6.45 -29.20
N GLY A 123 2.74 5.96 -29.33
CA GLY A 123 1.72 6.53 -30.20
C GLY A 123 1.75 5.99 -31.63
N VAL A 124 2.62 5.05 -31.94
CA VAL A 124 2.71 4.41 -33.26
C VAL A 124 1.58 3.41 -33.42
N VAL A 125 0.94 3.41 -34.60
CA VAL A 125 -0.13 2.45 -34.94
C VAL A 125 0.45 1.32 -35.75
N HIS A 126 0.31 0.11 -35.24
CA HIS A 126 0.75 -1.12 -35.90
C HIS A 126 -0.45 -1.88 -36.42
N ARG A 127 -0.27 -2.45 -37.64
CA ARG A 127 -1.24 -3.35 -38.25
C ARG A 127 -0.91 -4.77 -37.85
N VAL A 128 -1.89 -5.49 -37.29
CA VAL A 128 -1.75 -6.86 -36.85
C VAL A 128 -2.76 -7.80 -37.48
N HIS A 129 -2.38 -9.06 -37.62
CA HIS A 129 -3.16 -10.13 -38.22
C HIS A 129 -3.35 -11.28 -37.21
N VAL A 130 -4.29 -12.15 -37.51
CA VAL A 130 -4.41 -13.41 -36.78
C VAL A 130 -3.12 -14.21 -36.96
N GLY A 131 -2.56 -14.68 -35.85
CA GLY A 131 -1.29 -15.39 -35.79
C GLY A 131 -0.08 -14.54 -35.40
N ASN A 132 -0.16 -13.18 -35.47
CA ASN A 132 0.90 -12.31 -34.95
C ASN A 132 1.03 -12.43 -33.45
N TYR A 133 2.23 -12.05 -32.95
CA TYR A 133 2.55 -12.07 -31.54
C TYR A 133 2.61 -10.66 -30.95
N ILE A 134 1.99 -10.47 -29.79
CA ILE A 134 1.91 -9.19 -29.08
C ILE A 134 2.08 -9.41 -27.57
N GLY A 135 2.55 -8.40 -26.88
CA GLY A 135 2.73 -8.49 -25.43
C GLY A 135 3.95 -9.30 -24.99
N GLN A 136 4.40 -9.10 -23.77
CA GLN A 136 5.61 -9.71 -23.23
C GLN A 136 5.46 -11.21 -22.92
N ASN A 137 4.21 -11.71 -22.83
CA ASN A 137 3.88 -13.08 -22.47
C ASN A 137 3.60 -13.97 -23.70
N TYR A 138 4.27 -13.76 -24.80
CA TYR A 138 4.09 -14.54 -26.03
C TYR A 138 2.63 -14.59 -26.51
N GLY A 139 1.89 -13.49 -26.36
CA GLY A 139 0.48 -13.41 -26.70
C GLY A 139 0.26 -13.59 -28.20
N ARG A 140 -0.36 -14.68 -28.63
CA ARG A 140 -0.67 -14.94 -30.04
C ARG A 140 -2.12 -14.57 -30.33
N ILE A 141 -2.32 -13.72 -31.35
CA ILE A 141 -3.65 -13.31 -31.81
C ILE A 141 -4.39 -14.51 -32.40
N THR A 142 -5.55 -14.82 -31.86
CA THR A 142 -6.41 -15.94 -32.31
C THR A 142 -7.60 -15.46 -33.16
N ALA A 143 -8.16 -14.30 -32.86
CA ALA A 143 -9.26 -13.72 -33.60
C ALA A 143 -9.23 -12.18 -33.56
N ILE A 144 -9.75 -11.55 -34.60
CA ILE A 144 -9.92 -10.10 -34.66
C ILE A 144 -11.40 -9.85 -35.01
N ALA A 145 -12.09 -9.15 -34.10
CA ALA A 145 -13.45 -8.68 -34.28
C ALA A 145 -13.45 -7.15 -34.43
N GLU A 146 -14.58 -6.54 -34.77
CA GLU A 146 -14.70 -5.10 -34.97
C GLU A 146 -14.37 -4.30 -33.71
N ASP A 147 -14.68 -4.86 -32.53
CA ASP A 147 -14.61 -4.21 -31.24
C ASP A 147 -13.50 -4.77 -30.30
N ARG A 148 -12.85 -5.89 -30.69
CA ARG A 148 -11.85 -6.56 -29.87
C ARG A 148 -10.89 -7.44 -30.66
N ILE A 149 -9.73 -7.67 -30.08
CA ILE A 149 -8.72 -8.62 -30.53
C ILE A 149 -8.56 -9.67 -29.45
N ASP A 150 -8.89 -10.92 -29.76
CA ASP A 150 -8.73 -12.06 -28.87
C ASP A 150 -7.34 -12.69 -29.05
N LEU A 151 -6.69 -13.06 -27.96
CA LEU A 151 -5.36 -13.65 -27.98
C LEU A 151 -5.20 -14.70 -26.86
N VAL A 152 -4.21 -15.54 -27.02
CA VAL A 152 -3.78 -16.51 -26.02
C VAL A 152 -2.35 -16.19 -25.63
N GLU A 153 -2.14 -15.97 -24.35
CA GLU A 153 -0.82 -15.74 -23.74
C GLU A 153 -0.29 -17.00 -23.10
N LEU A 154 1.03 -17.15 -23.09
CA LEU A 154 1.72 -18.17 -22.32
C LEU A 154 2.30 -17.53 -21.07
N VAL A 155 1.79 -17.94 -19.89
CA VAL A 155 2.26 -17.44 -18.61
C VAL A 155 2.89 -18.57 -17.81
N PRO A 156 3.94 -18.31 -17.01
CA PRO A 156 4.53 -19.34 -16.14
C PRO A 156 3.50 -19.85 -15.12
N ASN A 157 3.45 -21.16 -14.91
CA ASN A 157 2.52 -21.81 -13.98
C ASN A 157 3.06 -21.91 -12.54
N GLY A 158 4.28 -21.40 -12.27
CA GLY A 158 4.93 -21.48 -10.96
C GLY A 158 5.65 -22.80 -10.68
N SER A 159 5.38 -23.86 -11.44
CA SER A 159 6.03 -25.18 -11.30
C SER A 159 7.19 -25.40 -12.30
N GLY A 160 7.57 -24.36 -13.03
CA GLY A 160 8.61 -24.43 -14.09
C GLY A 160 8.06 -24.63 -15.50
N GLY A 161 6.76 -24.86 -15.65
CA GLY A 161 6.07 -24.97 -16.93
C GLY A 161 5.29 -23.72 -17.32
N TRP A 162 4.52 -23.81 -18.40
CA TRP A 162 3.70 -22.73 -18.94
C TRP A 162 2.24 -23.14 -18.99
N MET A 163 1.36 -22.15 -18.91
CA MET A 163 -0.06 -22.32 -19.07
C MET A 163 -0.63 -21.29 -20.06
N GLU A 164 -1.65 -21.68 -20.79
CA GLU A 164 -2.38 -20.78 -21.67
C GLU A 164 -3.37 -19.92 -20.88
N ARG A 165 -3.37 -18.64 -21.17
CA ARG A 165 -4.34 -17.68 -20.65
C ARG A 165 -4.98 -16.93 -21.81
N THR A 166 -6.30 -17.01 -21.91
CA THR A 166 -7.06 -16.20 -22.88
C THR A 166 -7.14 -14.77 -22.39
N SER A 167 -6.81 -13.82 -23.26
CA SER A 167 -6.88 -12.38 -23.03
C SER A 167 -7.51 -11.70 -24.24
N ALA A 168 -7.98 -10.46 -24.07
CA ALA A 168 -8.51 -9.67 -25.17
C ALA A 168 -8.15 -8.18 -25.00
N ILE A 169 -7.93 -7.49 -26.10
CA ILE A 169 -7.80 -6.03 -26.14
C ILE A 169 -9.08 -5.50 -26.81
N SER A 170 -9.87 -4.76 -26.07
CA SER A 170 -11.08 -4.12 -26.59
C SER A 170 -10.78 -2.77 -27.21
N LEU A 171 -11.58 -2.38 -28.17
CA LEU A 171 -11.59 -1.01 -28.71
C LEU A 171 -11.91 -0.07 -27.55
N GLY A 172 -10.97 0.82 -27.22
CA GLY A 172 -11.13 1.73 -26.09
C GLY A 172 -12.41 2.54 -26.25
N ASP A 173 -13.22 2.59 -25.19
CA ASP A 173 -14.30 3.56 -25.07
C ASP A 173 -13.67 4.95 -25.22
N SER A 174 -13.83 5.55 -26.38
CA SER A 174 -13.59 6.98 -26.55
C SER A 174 -14.66 7.69 -25.74
N LYS A 175 -14.38 7.86 -24.43
CA LYS A 175 -15.19 8.77 -23.61
C LYS A 175 -15.20 10.11 -24.33
N LYS A 176 -16.36 10.44 -24.91
CA LYS A 176 -16.72 11.77 -25.36
C LYS A 176 -16.59 12.79 -24.21
#